data_a23b78d7d0f3930a7007b9d504688cd2
#
_entry.id   a23b78d7d0f3930a7007b9d504688cd2
#
_cell.length_a   1.000
_cell.length_b   1.000
_cell.length_c   1.000
_cell.angle_alpha   90.00
_cell.angle_beta   90.00
_cell.angle_gamma   90.00
#
_symmetry.space_group_name_H-M   'P 1'
#
loop_
_entity.id
_entity.type
_entity.pdbx_description
1 polymer ?
#
loop_
_entity_poly.entity_id
_entity_poly.type
_entity_poly.pdbx_seq_one_letter_code
_entity_poly.pdbx_strand_id
1 'polypeptide(L)'
;MSTLEIRDLQVAVGGTQILNGITLTINSGEVHAVMGPNGAGKSTLSAAIMGKPGYEITGGSVTLDGQDVLAMPTWQRAVAGLHLVMQYPTEVPGVKLSEVLCEALVARHARLPNLNKTINEEAARISFDTELVNRAVNVDFSGGEKKRNETLQLAVLKPKIAILDELDSGLDIDALRDCAKRVEDATNETGMGALVITHYSRLFEELKPDFVHILAKGRIVKSGGPELADELERDGYAAYAGI
;
A
#
# COMPACT_ATOMS: atom_id res chain seq x y z
N MET A 1 -0.25 -16.96 -10.13
CA MET A 1 -0.49 -15.51 -10.26
C MET A 1 -1.58 -15.15 -9.27
N SER A 2 -1.40 -14.08 -8.50
CA SER A 2 -2.42 -13.63 -7.55
C SER A 2 -3.19 -12.46 -8.13
N THR A 3 -4.49 -12.37 -7.77
CA THR A 3 -5.38 -11.31 -8.26
C THR A 3 -6.21 -10.76 -7.11
N LEU A 4 -6.17 -9.45 -6.90
CA LEU A 4 -7.09 -8.72 -6.06
C LEU A 4 -8.19 -8.13 -6.93
N GLU A 5 -9.44 -8.60 -6.73
CA GLU A 5 -10.61 -8.07 -7.42
C GLU A 5 -11.47 -7.25 -6.46
N ILE A 6 -11.79 -6.03 -6.86
CA ILE A 6 -12.71 -5.12 -6.17
C ILE A 6 -13.88 -4.89 -7.12
N ARG A 7 -15.10 -5.19 -6.72
CA ARG A 7 -16.30 -5.04 -7.55
C ARG A 7 -17.36 -4.23 -6.84
N ASP A 8 -17.71 -3.10 -7.41
CA ASP A 8 -18.76 -2.17 -6.91
C ASP A 8 -18.64 -1.86 -5.41
N LEU A 9 -17.39 -1.72 -4.91
CA LEU A 9 -17.15 -1.52 -3.48
C LEU A 9 -17.73 -0.19 -3.01
N GLN A 10 -18.63 -0.27 -2.03
CA GLN A 10 -19.30 0.87 -1.41
C GLN A 10 -18.95 0.90 0.07
N VAL A 11 -18.55 2.08 0.57
CA VAL A 11 -18.07 2.23 1.94
C VAL A 11 -18.60 3.51 2.57
N ALA A 12 -19.14 3.39 3.78
CA ALA A 12 -19.53 4.52 4.61
C ALA A 12 -18.57 4.70 5.81
N VAL A 13 -18.41 5.93 6.26
CA VAL A 13 -17.62 6.31 7.44
C VAL A 13 -18.48 7.24 8.29
N GLY A 14 -18.76 6.85 9.53
CA GLY A 14 -19.62 7.63 10.42
C GLY A 14 -21.02 7.91 9.84
N GLY A 15 -21.59 6.93 9.11
CA GLY A 15 -22.89 7.06 8.45
C GLY A 15 -22.87 7.85 7.13
N THR A 16 -21.72 8.39 6.71
CA THR A 16 -21.59 9.13 5.44
C THR A 16 -20.99 8.24 4.37
N GLN A 17 -21.65 8.09 3.23
CA GLN A 17 -21.15 7.32 2.09
C GLN A 17 -19.94 8.03 1.47
N ILE A 18 -18.79 7.36 1.41
CA ILE A 18 -17.53 7.88 0.88
C ILE A 18 -17.16 7.22 -0.43
N LEU A 19 -17.19 5.88 -0.51
CA LEU A 19 -16.99 5.16 -1.77
C LEU A 19 -18.32 4.75 -2.36
N ASN A 20 -18.50 5.01 -3.64
CA ASN A 20 -19.77 4.93 -4.36
C ASN A 20 -19.70 3.93 -5.52
N GLY A 21 -19.07 2.76 -5.31
CA GLY A 21 -18.96 1.72 -6.33
C GLY A 21 -17.60 1.73 -7.04
N ILE A 22 -16.54 1.34 -6.31
CA ILE A 22 -15.21 1.17 -6.87
C ILE A 22 -15.09 -0.21 -7.50
N THR A 23 -14.67 -0.26 -8.76
CA THR A 23 -14.34 -1.51 -9.47
C THR A 23 -12.92 -1.41 -9.99
N LEU A 24 -12.07 -2.37 -9.58
CA LEU A 24 -10.64 -2.41 -9.90
C LEU A 24 -10.14 -3.84 -9.78
N THR A 25 -9.26 -4.24 -10.69
CA THR A 25 -8.58 -5.55 -10.64
C THR A 25 -7.07 -5.30 -10.70
N ILE A 26 -6.32 -5.92 -9.78
CA ILE A 26 -4.86 -5.81 -9.68
C ILE A 26 -4.29 -7.21 -9.74
N ASN A 27 -3.45 -7.48 -10.73
CA ASN A 27 -2.80 -8.76 -10.89
C ASN A 27 -1.37 -8.75 -10.34
N SER A 28 -0.83 -9.94 -10.10
CA SER A 28 0.59 -10.13 -9.79
C SER A 28 1.47 -9.42 -10.82
N GLY A 29 2.44 -8.62 -10.34
CA GLY A 29 3.40 -7.92 -11.18
C GLY A 29 2.89 -6.63 -11.80
N GLU A 30 1.65 -6.23 -11.53
CA GLU A 30 1.09 -4.95 -12.00
C GLU A 30 1.18 -3.87 -10.92
N VAL A 31 1.46 -2.64 -11.33
CA VAL A 31 1.44 -1.44 -10.51
C VAL A 31 0.26 -0.57 -10.93
N HIS A 32 -0.73 -0.43 -10.06
CA HIS A 32 -1.91 0.40 -10.25
C HIS A 32 -1.83 1.64 -9.38
N ALA A 33 -1.83 2.83 -9.97
CA ALA A 33 -1.87 4.10 -9.25
C ALA A 33 -3.31 4.60 -9.12
N VAL A 34 -3.73 4.96 -7.91
CA VAL A 34 -4.99 5.66 -7.64
C VAL A 34 -4.67 7.08 -7.22
N MET A 35 -4.97 8.02 -8.08
CA MET A 35 -4.77 9.46 -7.88
C MET A 35 -6.11 10.16 -7.71
N GLY A 36 -6.11 11.30 -7.02
CA GLY A 36 -7.33 12.07 -6.82
C GLY A 36 -7.15 13.18 -5.79
N PRO A 37 -8.05 14.16 -5.77
CA PRO A 37 -7.98 15.26 -4.81
C PRO A 37 -8.16 14.77 -3.36
N ASN A 38 -7.81 15.65 -2.41
CA ASN A 38 -8.08 15.36 -1.00
C ASN A 38 -9.59 15.19 -0.77
N GLY A 39 -9.95 14.19 0.05
CA GLY A 39 -11.35 13.85 0.30
C GLY A 39 -12.02 13.00 -0.78
N ALA A 40 -11.32 12.60 -1.85
CA ALA A 40 -11.90 11.73 -2.90
C ALA A 40 -12.23 10.31 -2.44
N GLY A 41 -11.67 9.84 -1.29
CA GLY A 41 -11.89 8.51 -0.75
C GLY A 41 -10.68 7.57 -0.87
N LYS A 42 -9.49 8.06 -1.25
CA LYS A 42 -8.29 7.25 -1.45
C LYS A 42 -7.90 6.41 -0.23
N SER A 43 -7.70 7.03 0.93
CA SER A 43 -7.36 6.30 2.17
C SER A 43 -8.56 5.52 2.74
N THR A 44 -9.79 5.85 2.34
CA THR A 44 -10.97 5.02 2.64
C THR A 44 -10.89 3.70 1.89
N LEU A 45 -10.39 3.69 0.65
CA LEU A 45 -10.20 2.47 -0.14
C LEU A 45 -9.18 1.54 0.54
N SER A 46 -7.99 2.04 0.89
CA SER A 46 -6.96 1.25 1.58
C SER A 46 -7.46 0.70 2.93
N ALA A 47 -8.11 1.56 3.72
CA ALA A 47 -8.65 1.19 5.03
C ALA A 47 -9.74 0.11 4.93
N ALA A 48 -10.66 0.22 3.97
CA ALA A 48 -11.72 -0.75 3.75
C ALA A 48 -11.19 -2.12 3.31
N ILE A 49 -10.24 -2.15 2.36
CA ILE A 49 -9.60 -3.39 1.91
C ILE A 49 -8.87 -4.08 3.08
N MET A 50 -8.23 -3.32 3.96
CA MET A 50 -7.51 -3.88 5.11
C MET A 50 -8.39 -4.15 6.34
N GLY A 51 -9.68 -3.77 6.31
CA GLY A 51 -10.62 -4.03 7.41
C GLY A 51 -10.38 -3.19 8.64
N LYS A 52 -9.99 -1.92 8.43
CA LYS A 52 -9.82 -0.97 9.53
C LYS A 52 -11.17 -0.68 10.19
N PRO A 53 -11.27 -0.72 11.53
CA PRO A 53 -12.51 -0.39 12.24
C PRO A 53 -13.04 1.01 11.90
N GLY A 54 -14.38 1.15 11.84
CA GLY A 54 -15.05 2.42 11.54
C GLY A 54 -15.31 2.65 10.05
N TYR A 55 -14.93 1.71 9.18
CA TYR A 55 -15.22 1.72 7.75
C TYR A 55 -16.27 0.64 7.47
N GLU A 56 -17.50 1.05 7.17
CA GLU A 56 -18.65 0.17 6.97
C GLU A 56 -18.80 -0.18 5.50
N ILE A 57 -18.74 -1.47 5.16
CA ILE A 57 -18.98 -1.94 3.80
C ILE A 57 -20.49 -1.95 3.59
N THR A 58 -20.99 -1.08 2.71
CA THR A 58 -22.41 -0.94 2.39
C THR A 58 -22.81 -1.69 1.12
N GLY A 59 -21.83 -2.14 0.32
CA GLY A 59 -22.08 -2.93 -0.89
C GLY A 59 -20.78 -3.35 -1.57
N GLY A 60 -20.94 -4.22 -2.56
CA GLY A 60 -19.85 -4.73 -3.37
C GLY A 60 -19.07 -5.90 -2.74
N SER A 61 -17.95 -6.24 -3.34
CA SER A 61 -17.10 -7.35 -2.90
C SER A 61 -15.61 -7.04 -3.11
N VAL A 62 -14.77 -7.68 -2.29
CA VAL A 62 -13.31 -7.68 -2.46
C VAL A 62 -12.83 -9.11 -2.31
N THR A 63 -12.16 -9.65 -3.33
CA THR A 63 -11.60 -11.00 -3.27
C THR A 63 -10.11 -10.99 -3.58
N LEU A 64 -9.35 -11.85 -2.89
CA LEU A 64 -7.95 -12.16 -3.19
C LEU A 64 -7.87 -13.63 -3.59
N ASP A 65 -7.46 -13.91 -4.82
CA ASP A 65 -7.40 -15.27 -5.37
C ASP A 65 -8.76 -16.01 -5.23
N GLY A 66 -9.88 -15.29 -5.38
CA GLY A 66 -11.24 -15.81 -5.22
C GLY A 66 -11.72 -15.94 -3.78
N GLN A 67 -10.89 -15.68 -2.77
CA GLN A 67 -11.29 -15.69 -1.37
C GLN A 67 -11.89 -14.34 -0.95
N ASP A 68 -13.02 -14.36 -0.27
CA ASP A 68 -13.68 -13.15 0.21
C ASP A 68 -12.87 -12.46 1.31
N VAL A 69 -12.24 -11.34 0.96
CA VAL A 69 -11.41 -10.52 1.86
C VAL A 69 -12.27 -9.80 2.91
N LEU A 70 -13.50 -9.41 2.54
CA LEU A 70 -14.36 -8.63 3.44
C LEU A 70 -14.84 -9.45 4.65
N ALA A 71 -14.99 -10.77 4.48
CA ALA A 71 -15.33 -11.69 5.57
C ALA A 71 -14.17 -11.95 6.54
N MET A 72 -12.92 -11.60 6.18
CA MET A 72 -11.73 -11.85 6.99
C MET A 72 -11.48 -10.71 8.00
N PRO A 73 -11.10 -11.01 9.24
CA PRO A 73 -10.51 -9.99 10.13
C PRO A 73 -9.14 -9.53 9.58
N THR A 74 -8.69 -8.33 9.99
CA THR A 74 -7.47 -7.67 9.48
C THR A 74 -6.24 -8.59 9.43
N TRP A 75 -5.99 -9.35 10.49
CA TRP A 75 -4.83 -10.24 10.55
C TRP A 75 -4.90 -11.40 9.51
N GLN A 76 -6.10 -11.93 9.22
CA GLN A 76 -6.26 -12.96 8.19
C GLN A 76 -6.00 -12.41 6.79
N ARG A 77 -6.41 -11.15 6.52
CA ARG A 77 -6.10 -10.45 5.26
C ARG A 77 -4.58 -10.36 5.05
N ALA A 78 -3.84 -10.03 6.11
CA ALA A 78 -2.39 -10.01 6.07
C ALA A 78 -1.79 -11.41 5.84
N VAL A 79 -2.32 -12.46 6.49
CA VAL A 79 -1.89 -13.85 6.27
C VAL A 79 -2.21 -14.33 4.86
N ALA A 80 -3.36 -13.94 4.29
CA ALA A 80 -3.75 -14.28 2.92
C ALA A 80 -2.81 -13.66 1.86
N GLY A 81 -2.07 -12.59 2.22
CA GLY A 81 -1.05 -11.99 1.36
C GLY A 81 -1.23 -10.51 1.08
N LEU A 82 -2.18 -9.82 1.74
CA LEU A 82 -2.28 -8.36 1.68
C LEU A 82 -1.26 -7.70 2.61
N HIS A 83 -0.75 -6.53 2.22
CA HIS A 83 0.12 -5.70 3.05
C HIS A 83 -0.24 -4.23 2.84
N LEU A 84 -0.25 -3.46 3.92
CA LEU A 84 -0.48 -2.02 3.87
C LEU A 84 0.76 -1.27 4.36
N VAL A 85 1.32 -0.45 3.50
CA VAL A 85 2.25 0.62 3.88
C VAL A 85 1.39 1.81 4.28
N MET A 86 1.39 2.13 5.57
CA MET A 86 0.47 3.11 6.16
C MET A 86 0.92 4.55 5.89
N GLN A 87 -0.04 5.43 5.68
CA GLN A 87 0.21 6.88 5.62
C GLN A 87 0.89 7.38 6.92
N TYR A 88 0.37 6.96 8.06
CA TYR A 88 0.88 7.26 9.40
C TYR A 88 1.19 5.95 10.15
N PRO A 89 2.44 5.45 10.07
CA PRO A 89 2.83 4.22 10.74
C PRO A 89 2.71 4.32 12.26
N THR A 90 2.09 3.31 12.87
CA THR A 90 1.83 3.26 14.31
C THR A 90 3.11 2.89 15.07
N GLU A 91 3.32 3.50 16.23
CA GLU A 91 4.36 3.12 17.17
C GLU A 91 3.88 1.94 18.02
N VAL A 92 4.78 0.96 18.22
CA VAL A 92 4.49 -0.23 19.06
C VAL A 92 5.56 -0.34 20.14
N PRO A 93 5.35 0.33 21.30
CA PRO A 93 6.31 0.29 22.40
C PRO A 93 6.57 -1.12 22.91
N GLY A 94 7.83 -1.44 23.17
CA GLY A 94 8.25 -2.71 23.78
C GLY A 94 8.32 -3.91 22.82
N VAL A 95 7.97 -3.75 21.54
CA VAL A 95 8.04 -4.83 20.54
C VAL A 95 9.07 -4.47 19.47
N LYS A 96 10.08 -5.30 19.27
CA LYS A 96 11.12 -5.08 18.27
C LYS A 96 10.63 -5.39 16.86
N LEU A 97 11.16 -4.68 15.86
CA LEU A 97 10.83 -4.94 14.45
C LEU A 97 11.16 -6.39 14.04
N SER A 98 12.31 -6.92 14.45
CA SER A 98 12.70 -8.30 14.17
C SER A 98 11.71 -9.33 14.74
N GLU A 99 11.11 -9.05 15.90
CA GLU A 99 10.10 -9.91 16.53
C GLU A 99 8.78 -9.88 15.72
N VAL A 100 8.33 -8.68 15.33
CA VAL A 100 7.13 -8.53 14.47
C VAL A 100 7.29 -9.29 13.16
N LEU A 101 8.43 -9.15 12.50
CA LEU A 101 8.70 -9.85 11.23
C LEU A 101 8.74 -11.37 11.42
N CYS A 102 9.35 -11.85 12.50
CA CYS A 102 9.38 -13.28 12.83
C CYS A 102 7.96 -13.84 13.03
N GLU A 103 7.15 -13.19 13.86
CA GLU A 103 5.77 -13.64 14.14
C GLU A 103 4.88 -13.55 12.89
N ALA A 104 5.01 -12.51 12.08
CA ALA A 104 4.28 -12.38 10.83
C ALA A 104 4.62 -13.51 9.83
N LEU A 105 5.88 -13.93 9.74
CA LEU A 105 6.30 -15.05 8.92
C LEU A 105 5.76 -16.38 9.47
N VAL A 106 5.82 -16.58 10.79
CA VAL A 106 5.24 -17.78 11.44
C VAL A 106 3.75 -17.88 11.16
N ALA A 107 3.01 -16.77 11.28
CA ALA A 107 1.57 -16.74 10.99
C ALA A 107 1.23 -17.10 9.53
N ARG A 108 2.13 -16.80 8.60
CA ARG A 108 2.01 -17.17 7.17
C ARG A 108 2.54 -18.58 6.85
N HIS A 109 2.93 -19.37 7.87
CA HIS A 109 3.63 -20.66 7.70
C HIS A 109 4.89 -20.54 6.84
N ALA A 110 5.47 -19.37 6.76
CA ALA A 110 6.72 -19.09 6.06
C ALA A 110 7.90 -19.16 7.03
N ARG A 111 9.03 -19.68 6.55
CA ARG A 111 10.28 -19.66 7.31
C ARG A 111 11.36 -19.03 6.43
N LEU A 112 12.03 -18.02 6.97
CA LEU A 112 13.25 -17.51 6.37
C LEU A 112 14.44 -18.00 7.21
N PRO A 113 15.18 -19.01 6.73
CA PRO A 113 16.47 -19.34 7.33
C PRO A 113 17.34 -18.06 7.28
N ASN A 114 17.92 -17.65 8.40
CA ASN A 114 18.72 -16.43 8.48
C ASN A 114 17.91 -15.11 8.33
N LEU A 115 16.74 -15.00 8.97
CA LEU A 115 15.90 -13.79 8.94
C LEU A 115 16.71 -12.50 9.18
N ASN A 116 17.60 -12.47 10.17
CA ASN A 116 18.45 -11.32 10.48
C ASN A 116 19.36 -10.92 9.30
N LYS A 117 19.87 -11.88 8.56
CA LYS A 117 20.66 -11.61 7.35
C LYS A 117 19.79 -10.96 6.29
N THR A 118 18.60 -11.50 6.03
CA THR A 118 17.64 -10.92 5.08
C THR A 118 17.24 -9.51 5.48
N ILE A 119 16.95 -9.27 6.76
CA ILE A 119 16.61 -7.93 7.27
C ILE A 119 17.76 -6.95 6.99
N ASN A 120 19.02 -7.33 7.29
CA ASN A 120 20.16 -6.44 7.06
C ASN A 120 20.40 -6.18 5.56
N GLU A 121 20.25 -7.18 4.70
CA GLU A 121 20.37 -7.03 3.24
C GLU A 121 19.29 -6.08 2.69
N GLU A 122 18.05 -6.23 3.11
CA GLU A 122 16.96 -5.35 2.68
C GLU A 122 17.09 -3.94 3.28
N ALA A 123 17.53 -3.81 4.53
CA ALA A 123 17.82 -2.52 5.15
C ALA A 123 18.91 -1.74 4.37
N ALA A 124 19.97 -2.42 3.93
CA ALA A 124 21.02 -1.81 3.12
C ALA A 124 20.51 -1.29 1.77
N ARG A 125 19.54 -1.98 1.14
CA ARG A 125 18.94 -1.57 -0.16
C ARG A 125 18.17 -0.25 -0.09
N ILE A 126 17.66 0.10 1.09
CA ILE A 126 16.83 1.30 1.31
C ILE A 126 17.51 2.30 2.26
N SER A 127 18.80 2.20 2.48
CA SER A 127 19.56 3.08 3.38
C SER A 127 18.93 3.21 4.78
N PHE A 128 18.39 2.08 5.31
CA PHE A 128 17.78 2.02 6.65
C PHE A 128 18.83 1.60 7.68
N ASP A 129 18.91 2.36 8.78
CA ASP A 129 19.86 2.05 9.85
C ASP A 129 19.49 0.73 10.54
N THR A 130 20.42 -0.22 10.49
CA THR A 130 20.24 -1.55 11.10
C THR A 130 20.14 -1.53 12.62
N GLU A 131 20.59 -0.46 13.30
CA GLU A 131 20.40 -0.30 14.73
C GLU A 131 18.90 -0.15 15.09
N LEU A 132 18.12 0.46 14.20
CA LEU A 132 16.68 0.65 14.37
C LEU A 132 15.90 -0.68 14.35
N VAL A 133 16.43 -1.72 13.69
CA VAL A 133 15.80 -3.05 13.63
C VAL A 133 15.62 -3.67 15.02
N ASN A 134 16.51 -3.35 15.95
CA ASN A 134 16.48 -3.86 17.33
C ASN A 134 15.73 -2.93 18.30
N ARG A 135 15.22 -1.81 17.81
CA ARG A 135 14.38 -0.89 18.60
C ARG A 135 12.90 -1.27 18.50
N ALA A 136 12.11 -0.70 19.40
CA ALA A 136 10.65 -0.82 19.34
C ALA A 136 10.13 -0.19 18.03
N VAL A 137 9.18 -0.88 17.39
CA VAL A 137 8.67 -0.50 16.06
C VAL A 137 8.19 0.95 16.04
N ASN A 138 8.79 1.75 15.18
CA ASN A 138 8.45 3.15 14.92
C ASN A 138 8.58 4.11 16.12
N VAL A 139 8.99 3.65 17.31
CA VAL A 139 9.12 4.50 18.49
C VAL A 139 10.33 5.42 18.32
N ASP A 140 10.08 6.73 18.39
CA ASP A 140 11.06 7.80 18.17
C ASP A 140 11.74 7.78 16.80
N PHE A 141 11.10 7.15 15.78
CA PHE A 141 11.54 7.22 14.41
C PHE A 141 11.08 8.52 13.77
N SER A 142 11.95 9.14 12.97
CA SER A 142 11.56 10.22 12.07
C SER A 142 10.54 9.75 11.03
N GLY A 143 9.89 10.67 10.34
CA GLY A 143 8.94 10.33 9.26
C GLY A 143 9.58 9.45 8.19
N GLY A 144 10.80 9.79 7.75
CA GLY A 144 11.53 9.03 6.76
C GLY A 144 11.92 7.62 7.24
N GLU A 145 12.37 7.48 8.48
CA GLU A 145 12.69 6.17 9.07
C GLU A 145 11.44 5.29 9.20
N LYS A 146 10.27 5.87 9.57
CA LYS A 146 9.00 5.14 9.62
C LYS A 146 8.63 4.58 8.23
N LYS A 147 8.76 5.36 7.17
CA LYS A 147 8.45 4.91 5.80
C LYS A 147 9.45 3.88 5.29
N ARG A 148 10.75 4.07 5.53
CA ARG A 148 11.76 3.04 5.24
C ARG A 148 11.49 1.76 6.00
N ASN A 149 11.06 1.83 7.27
CA ASN A 149 10.67 0.67 8.06
C ASN A 149 9.47 -0.08 7.44
N GLU A 150 8.42 0.63 7.00
CA GLU A 150 7.28 0.02 6.30
C GLU A 150 7.72 -0.68 4.99
N THR A 151 8.63 -0.04 4.24
CA THR A 151 9.19 -0.61 3.02
C THR A 151 10.06 -1.85 3.31
N LEU A 152 10.85 -1.84 4.41
CA LEU A 152 11.60 -2.99 4.86
C LEU A 152 10.68 -4.17 5.20
N GLN A 153 9.59 -3.92 5.93
CA GLN A 153 8.61 -4.95 6.25
C GLN A 153 8.00 -5.57 4.99
N LEU A 154 7.60 -4.74 4.02
CA LEU A 154 7.11 -5.18 2.71
C LEU A 154 8.14 -6.10 2.02
N ALA A 155 9.40 -5.68 1.95
CA ALA A 155 10.48 -6.42 1.28
C ALA A 155 10.76 -7.78 1.92
N VAL A 156 10.74 -7.84 3.25
CA VAL A 156 10.99 -9.09 4.01
C VAL A 156 9.78 -10.02 3.96
N LEU A 157 8.56 -9.48 4.08
CA LEU A 157 7.32 -10.27 4.14
C LEU A 157 6.85 -10.76 2.76
N LYS A 158 7.27 -10.14 1.66
CA LYS A 158 6.94 -10.50 0.28
C LYS A 158 5.45 -10.78 0.09
N PRO A 159 4.59 -9.77 0.25
CA PRO A 159 3.14 -9.96 0.10
C PRO A 159 2.78 -10.29 -1.35
N LYS A 160 1.57 -10.82 -1.56
CA LYS A 160 1.00 -11.01 -2.90
C LYS A 160 0.60 -9.67 -3.52
N ILE A 161 -0.08 -8.84 -2.70
CA ILE A 161 -0.52 -7.49 -3.08
C ILE A 161 -0.13 -6.52 -1.97
N ALA A 162 0.54 -5.44 -2.34
CA ALA A 162 0.85 -4.33 -1.45
C ALA A 162 -0.05 -3.13 -1.76
N ILE A 163 -0.56 -2.50 -0.72
CA ILE A 163 -1.28 -1.23 -0.78
C ILE A 163 -0.36 -0.17 -0.18
N LEU A 164 0.01 0.84 -0.96
CA LEU A 164 0.91 1.91 -0.55
C LEU A 164 0.09 3.19 -0.39
N ASP A 165 -0.27 3.52 0.86
CA ASP A 165 -1.07 4.72 1.15
C ASP A 165 -0.15 5.90 1.45
N GLU A 166 0.02 6.78 0.44
CA GLU A 166 0.90 7.96 0.49
C GLU A 166 2.32 7.63 1.00
N LEU A 167 2.97 6.67 0.32
CA LEU A 167 4.37 6.30 0.62
C LEU A 167 5.31 7.52 0.56
N ASP A 168 5.02 8.45 -0.33
CA ASP A 168 5.77 9.67 -0.62
C ASP A 168 5.65 10.75 0.47
N SER A 169 4.68 10.64 1.38
CA SER A 169 4.44 11.64 2.41
C SER A 169 5.56 11.67 3.46
N GLY A 170 6.19 12.84 3.62
CA GLY A 170 7.21 13.07 4.65
C GLY A 170 8.60 12.47 4.34
N LEU A 171 8.84 12.02 3.12
CA LEU A 171 10.15 11.59 2.65
C LEU A 171 10.92 12.73 1.98
N ASP A 172 12.23 12.79 2.20
CA ASP A 172 13.14 13.50 1.33
C ASP A 172 13.30 12.78 -0.01
N ILE A 173 13.94 13.43 -0.98
CA ILE A 173 14.07 12.92 -2.36
C ILE A 173 14.81 11.57 -2.39
N ASP A 174 15.88 11.43 -1.62
CA ASP A 174 16.70 10.21 -1.62
C ASP A 174 15.95 9.05 -0.96
N ALA A 175 15.27 9.30 0.17
CA ALA A 175 14.44 8.30 0.83
C ALA A 175 13.26 7.85 -0.04
N LEU A 176 12.62 8.78 -0.75
CA LEU A 176 11.54 8.46 -1.70
C LEU A 176 12.05 7.56 -2.81
N ARG A 177 13.20 7.89 -3.40
CA ARG A 177 13.82 7.09 -4.46
C ARG A 177 14.15 5.68 -3.98
N ASP A 178 14.81 5.54 -2.81
CA ASP A 178 15.18 4.24 -2.26
C ASP A 178 13.93 3.37 -2.01
N CYS A 179 12.91 3.93 -1.38
CA CYS A 179 11.66 3.20 -1.10
C CYS A 179 10.89 2.83 -2.37
N ALA A 180 10.73 3.78 -3.31
CA ALA A 180 10.03 3.55 -4.57
C ALA A 180 10.71 2.48 -5.42
N LYS A 181 12.04 2.59 -5.58
CA LYS A 181 12.83 1.60 -6.28
C LYS A 181 12.72 0.22 -5.63
N ARG A 182 12.74 0.14 -4.29
CA ARG A 182 12.60 -1.16 -3.61
C ARG A 182 11.23 -1.79 -3.85
N VAL A 183 10.16 -1.00 -3.94
CA VAL A 183 8.83 -1.48 -4.31
C VAL A 183 8.82 -1.99 -5.76
N GLU A 184 9.38 -1.23 -6.70
CA GLU A 184 9.54 -1.63 -8.10
C GLU A 184 10.31 -2.96 -8.21
N ASP A 185 11.46 -3.06 -7.52
CA ASP A 185 12.24 -4.29 -7.45
C ASP A 185 11.41 -5.46 -6.89
N ALA A 186 10.58 -5.24 -5.84
CA ALA A 186 9.73 -6.29 -5.28
C ALA A 186 8.67 -6.77 -6.27
N THR A 187 8.08 -5.86 -7.05
CA THR A 187 7.14 -6.21 -8.12
C THR A 187 7.81 -7.10 -9.17
N ASN A 188 9.02 -6.73 -9.60
CA ASN A 188 9.78 -7.49 -10.61
C ASN A 188 10.35 -8.82 -10.07
N GLU A 189 10.88 -8.83 -8.84
CA GLU A 189 11.55 -10.00 -8.25
C GLU A 189 10.57 -11.07 -7.77
N THR A 190 9.42 -10.66 -7.24
CA THR A 190 8.47 -11.57 -6.57
C THR A 190 7.13 -11.71 -7.29
N GLY A 191 6.87 -10.87 -8.28
CA GLY A 191 5.56 -10.75 -8.90
C GLY A 191 4.51 -10.13 -7.97
N MET A 192 4.92 -9.30 -7.01
CA MET A 192 4.00 -8.58 -6.14
C MET A 192 3.15 -7.61 -6.95
N GLY A 193 1.83 -7.63 -6.80
CA GLY A 193 0.98 -6.55 -7.32
C GLY A 193 0.99 -5.35 -6.37
N ALA A 194 0.89 -4.13 -6.89
CA ALA A 194 0.90 -2.91 -6.09
C ALA A 194 -0.29 -2.00 -6.38
N LEU A 195 -1.00 -1.58 -5.33
CA LEU A 195 -1.97 -0.49 -5.37
C LEU A 195 -1.35 0.74 -4.71
N VAL A 196 -0.98 1.72 -5.52
CA VAL A 196 -0.30 2.94 -5.09
C VAL A 196 -1.30 4.08 -4.98
N ILE A 197 -1.51 4.57 -3.77
CA ILE A 197 -2.35 5.73 -3.50
C ILE A 197 -1.42 6.93 -3.29
N THR A 198 -1.48 7.91 -4.18
CA THR A 198 -0.69 9.13 -4.09
C THR A 198 -1.41 10.30 -4.77
N HIS A 199 -0.99 11.50 -4.48
CA HIS A 199 -1.39 12.71 -5.18
C HIS A 199 -0.21 13.39 -5.89
N TYR A 200 0.99 12.77 -5.86
CA TYR A 200 2.20 13.24 -6.50
C TYR A 200 2.76 12.22 -7.49
N SER A 201 3.13 12.67 -8.69
CA SER A 201 3.72 11.81 -9.72
C SER A 201 5.21 11.51 -9.49
N ARG A 202 5.91 12.25 -8.61
CA ARG A 202 7.35 12.02 -8.32
C ARG A 202 7.67 10.59 -7.95
N LEU A 203 6.74 9.89 -7.31
CA LEU A 203 6.89 8.47 -6.99
C LEU A 203 7.08 7.62 -8.25
N PHE A 204 6.49 8.04 -9.37
CA PHE A 204 6.48 7.31 -10.64
C PHE A 204 7.76 7.46 -11.47
N GLU A 205 8.71 8.31 -11.02
CA GLU A 205 10.04 8.36 -11.62
C GLU A 205 10.79 7.02 -11.40
N GLU A 206 10.57 6.38 -10.26
CA GLU A 206 11.22 5.11 -9.87
C GLU A 206 10.25 3.91 -9.84
N LEU A 207 8.98 4.11 -9.47
CA LEU A 207 7.92 3.08 -9.43
C LEU A 207 6.93 3.35 -10.56
N LYS A 208 7.13 2.70 -11.70
CA LYS A 208 6.34 2.96 -12.92
C LYS A 208 4.97 2.29 -12.84
N PRO A 209 3.87 3.05 -12.89
CA PRO A 209 2.54 2.43 -12.93
C PRO A 209 2.25 1.84 -14.33
N ASP A 210 1.65 0.65 -14.34
CA ASP A 210 1.06 0.07 -15.56
C ASP A 210 -0.29 0.73 -15.86
N PHE A 211 -1.04 1.06 -14.79
CA PHE A 211 -2.35 1.69 -14.88
C PHE A 211 -2.47 2.85 -13.89
N VAL A 212 -3.15 3.90 -14.34
CA VAL A 212 -3.48 5.07 -13.52
C VAL A 212 -5.00 5.24 -13.48
N HIS A 213 -5.55 5.41 -12.29
CA HIS A 213 -6.98 5.58 -12.04
C HIS A 213 -7.23 6.91 -11.33
N ILE A 214 -8.15 7.71 -11.85
CA ILE A 214 -8.56 8.95 -11.20
C ILE A 214 -9.77 8.69 -10.33
N LEU A 215 -9.61 8.89 -9.03
CA LEU A 215 -10.67 8.81 -8.04
C LEU A 215 -11.21 10.20 -7.72
N ALA A 216 -12.50 10.40 -7.95
CA ALA A 216 -13.21 11.63 -7.58
C ALA A 216 -14.59 11.28 -6.99
N LYS A 217 -14.99 11.97 -5.92
CA LYS A 217 -16.28 11.78 -5.23
C LYS A 217 -16.63 10.30 -4.96
N GLY A 218 -15.63 9.51 -4.58
CA GLY A 218 -15.81 8.09 -4.26
C GLY A 218 -15.98 7.17 -5.46
N ARG A 219 -15.67 7.60 -6.69
CA ARG A 219 -15.75 6.80 -7.92
C ARG A 219 -14.48 6.88 -8.72
N ILE A 220 -14.12 5.81 -9.43
CA ILE A 220 -13.11 5.87 -10.48
C ILE A 220 -13.78 6.51 -11.70
N VAL A 221 -13.35 7.72 -12.06
CA VAL A 221 -13.95 8.52 -13.15
C VAL A 221 -13.20 8.39 -14.46
N LYS A 222 -11.91 8.02 -14.41
CA LYS A 222 -11.08 7.75 -15.60
C LYS A 222 -10.01 6.72 -15.24
N SER A 223 -9.67 5.85 -16.16
CA SER A 223 -8.54 4.93 -16.10
C SER A 223 -7.76 5.00 -17.40
N GLY A 224 -6.44 4.86 -17.31
CA GLY A 224 -5.55 4.92 -18.46
C GLY A 224 -4.18 4.34 -18.14
N GLY A 225 -3.22 4.51 -19.03
CA GLY A 225 -1.82 4.18 -18.83
C GLY A 225 -1.06 5.25 -18.04
N PRO A 226 0.28 5.15 -17.99
CA PRO A 226 1.15 6.09 -17.26
C PRO A 226 0.97 7.55 -17.66
N GLU A 227 0.66 7.79 -18.95
CA GLU A 227 0.44 9.13 -19.51
C GLU A 227 -0.66 9.93 -18.82
N LEU A 228 -1.60 9.23 -18.14
CA LEU A 228 -2.67 9.88 -17.39
C LEU A 228 -2.15 10.61 -16.14
N ALA A 229 -1.03 10.18 -15.57
CA ALA A 229 -0.38 10.87 -14.45
C ALA A 229 0.21 12.20 -14.92
N ASP A 230 0.87 12.22 -16.09
CA ASP A 230 1.43 13.43 -16.68
C ASP A 230 0.33 14.43 -17.09
N GLU A 231 -0.78 13.93 -17.61
CA GLU A 231 -1.99 14.73 -17.92
C GLU A 231 -2.50 15.43 -16.64
N LEU A 232 -2.59 14.68 -15.53
CA LEU A 232 -3.03 15.22 -14.24
C LEU A 232 -2.10 16.29 -13.66
N GLU A 233 -0.78 16.11 -13.81
CA GLU A 233 0.18 17.13 -13.36
C GLU A 233 0.05 18.43 -14.14
N ARG A 234 -0.16 18.34 -15.44
CA ARG A 234 -0.29 19.50 -16.29
C ARG A 234 -1.61 20.24 -16.11
N ASP A 235 -2.72 19.48 -16.08
CA ASP A 235 -4.08 20.03 -16.19
C ASP A 235 -4.81 20.09 -14.83
N GLY A 236 -4.29 19.39 -13.81
CA GLY A 236 -4.87 19.31 -12.48
C GLY A 236 -6.18 18.53 -12.42
N TYR A 237 -6.81 18.49 -11.24
CA TYR A 237 -8.06 17.77 -11.01
C TYR A 237 -9.34 18.55 -11.39
N ALA A 238 -9.21 19.80 -11.88
CA ALA A 238 -10.38 20.68 -12.14
C ALA A 238 -11.36 20.05 -13.16
N ALA A 239 -10.85 19.37 -14.17
CA ALA A 239 -11.66 18.66 -15.18
C ALA A 239 -12.53 17.55 -14.58
N TYR A 240 -12.16 17.01 -13.41
CA TYR A 240 -12.85 15.90 -12.73
C TYR A 240 -13.63 16.33 -11.50
N ALA A 241 -13.56 17.62 -11.10
CA ALA A 241 -14.26 18.14 -9.92
C ALA A 241 -15.77 18.27 -10.11
N GLY A 242 -16.22 18.32 -11.35
CA GLY A 242 -17.65 18.46 -11.74
C GLY A 242 -18.41 17.15 -11.91
N ILE A 243 -17.72 16.02 -11.91
CA ILE A 243 -18.30 14.69 -12.17
C ILE A 243 -18.79 14.03 -10.87
#